data_205b4ac92b6bc00532e8edf505b8aba4
#
_entry.id   205b4ac92b6bc00532e8edf505b8aba4
#
_cell.length_a   1.000
_cell.length_b   1.000
_cell.length_c   1.000
_cell.angle_alpha   90.00
_cell.angle_beta   90.00
_cell.angle_gamma   90.00
#
_symmetry.space_group_name_H-M   'P 1'
#
loop_
_entity.id
_entity.type
_entity.pdbx_description
1 polymer ?
#
loop_
_entity_poly.entity_id
_entity_poly.type
_entity_poly.pdbx_seq_one_letter_code
_entity_poly.pdbx_strand_id
1 'polypeptide(L)'
;FLNKADLLAEDCGGADSEEYAEMLELVEMELRELLDEYEFPGDDIPVVRVAAFPALQGDEKWGASIMELMDAVDSYIPTPEREIDKPFLMPIEDVFTITGRGTVVTGRIERGIVKINEEIEIVGIRPGPAVKTTVTGVEMFRKLLDEGQAGENVGVLLRGTKREDVERGQVCC
;
A
#
# COMPACT_ATOMS: atom_id res chain seq x y z
N PHE A 1 3.38 1.31 -15.54
CA PHE A 1 3.35 2.51 -16.38
C PHE A 1 4.75 3.03 -16.67
N LEU A 2 4.94 3.58 -17.88
CA LEU A 2 6.20 4.20 -18.29
C LEU A 2 6.12 5.71 -18.04
N ASN A 3 6.80 6.17 -16.98
CA ASN A 3 6.83 7.59 -16.63
C ASN A 3 7.98 8.33 -17.31
N LYS A 4 7.92 9.65 -17.35
CA LYS A 4 8.91 10.54 -17.96
C LYS A 4 8.99 10.40 -19.49
N ALA A 5 7.88 10.05 -20.14
CA ALA A 5 7.82 9.93 -21.59
C ALA A 5 8.07 11.28 -22.31
N ASP A 6 7.84 12.39 -21.62
CA ASP A 6 8.17 13.75 -22.07
C ASP A 6 9.68 13.96 -22.23
N LEU A 7 10.48 13.52 -21.25
CA LEU A 7 11.94 13.66 -21.30
C LEU A 7 12.55 12.80 -22.40
N LEU A 8 12.06 11.56 -22.55
CA LEU A 8 12.50 10.70 -23.64
C LEU A 8 12.20 11.33 -25.01
N ALA A 9 11.02 11.98 -25.16
CA ALA A 9 10.68 12.68 -26.39
C ALA A 9 11.63 13.87 -26.66
N GLU A 10 12.03 14.60 -25.64
CA GLU A 10 13.02 15.68 -25.77
C GLU A 10 14.39 15.15 -26.23
N ASP A 11 14.85 14.05 -25.63
CA ASP A 11 16.14 13.43 -25.94
C ASP A 11 16.18 12.84 -27.36
N CYS A 12 15.06 12.32 -27.86
CA CYS A 12 14.93 11.72 -29.20
C CYS A 12 14.48 12.70 -30.29
N GLY A 13 14.52 14.02 -30.03
CA GLY A 13 14.19 15.03 -31.02
C GLY A 13 12.69 15.25 -31.26
N GLY A 14 11.82 14.74 -30.40
CA GLY A 14 10.37 14.97 -30.38
C GLY A 14 9.54 13.70 -30.28
N ALA A 15 8.30 13.86 -29.84
CA ALA A 15 7.37 12.74 -29.65
C ALA A 15 6.95 12.04 -30.97
N ASP A 16 7.14 12.70 -32.12
CA ASP A 16 6.83 12.16 -33.45
C ASP A 16 8.07 11.58 -34.16
N SER A 17 9.24 11.52 -33.50
CA SER A 17 10.45 10.98 -34.09
C SER A 17 10.44 9.44 -34.14
N GLU A 18 11.08 8.87 -35.15
CA GLU A 18 11.25 7.42 -35.28
C GLU A 18 12.06 6.87 -34.11
N GLU A 19 13.11 7.59 -33.69
CA GLU A 19 13.95 7.24 -32.54
C GLU A 19 13.15 7.15 -31.24
N TYR A 20 12.21 8.06 -31.00
CA TYR A 20 11.33 7.99 -29.84
C TYR A 20 10.44 6.74 -29.85
N ALA A 21 9.87 6.42 -31.02
CA ALA A 21 9.05 5.23 -31.15
C ALA A 21 9.83 3.94 -30.92
N GLU A 22 11.03 3.82 -31.50
CA GLU A 22 11.93 2.67 -31.31
C GLU A 22 12.36 2.52 -29.85
N MET A 23 12.73 3.60 -29.19
CA MET A 23 13.14 3.56 -27.78
C MET A 23 11.99 3.16 -26.85
N LEU A 24 10.77 3.62 -27.11
CA LEU A 24 9.60 3.20 -26.34
C LEU A 24 9.30 1.72 -26.51
N GLU A 25 9.37 1.20 -27.75
CA GLU A 25 9.20 -0.23 -28.01
C GLU A 25 10.26 -1.08 -27.29
N LEU A 26 11.51 -0.64 -27.32
CA LEU A 26 12.60 -1.35 -26.65
C LEU A 26 12.38 -1.42 -25.13
N VAL A 27 12.07 -0.29 -24.50
CA VAL A 27 11.82 -0.22 -23.04
C VAL A 27 10.59 -1.04 -22.66
N GLU A 28 9.52 -1.01 -23.48
CA GLU A 28 8.33 -1.80 -23.24
C GLU A 28 8.62 -3.30 -23.34
N MET A 29 9.41 -3.72 -24.31
CA MET A 29 9.83 -5.13 -24.47
C MET A 29 10.67 -5.60 -23.27
N GLU A 30 11.67 -4.84 -22.86
CA GLU A 30 12.46 -5.16 -21.68
C GLU A 30 11.62 -5.23 -20.39
N LEU A 31 10.61 -4.34 -20.25
CA LEU A 31 9.69 -4.37 -19.13
C LEU A 31 8.82 -5.64 -19.12
N ARG A 32 8.33 -6.07 -20.29
CA ARG A 32 7.53 -7.29 -20.43
C ARG A 32 8.35 -8.54 -20.12
N GLU A 33 9.59 -8.62 -20.62
CA GLU A 33 10.51 -9.70 -20.27
C GLU A 33 10.80 -9.76 -18.77
N LEU A 34 11.02 -8.61 -18.13
CA LEU A 34 11.21 -8.53 -16.67
C LEU A 34 9.98 -9.00 -15.90
N LEU A 35 8.78 -8.62 -16.33
CA LEU A 35 7.54 -9.06 -15.70
C LEU A 35 7.35 -10.59 -15.81
N ASP A 36 7.67 -11.19 -16.95
CA ASP A 36 7.62 -12.64 -17.15
C ASP A 36 8.65 -13.37 -16.28
N GLU A 37 9.85 -12.81 -16.07
CA GLU A 37 10.85 -13.35 -15.16
C GLU A 37 10.32 -13.43 -13.71
N TYR A 38 9.50 -12.46 -13.31
CA TYR A 38 8.83 -12.44 -12.00
C TYR A 38 7.45 -13.13 -11.98
N GLU A 39 7.15 -13.95 -12.97
CA GLU A 39 5.89 -14.72 -13.08
C GLU A 39 4.62 -13.85 -13.19
N PHE A 40 4.74 -12.62 -13.69
CA PHE A 40 3.58 -11.82 -14.11
C PHE A 40 3.33 -12.01 -15.61
N PRO A 41 2.07 -11.94 -16.09
CA PRO A 41 1.74 -12.09 -17.51
C PRO A 41 2.18 -10.86 -18.31
N GLY A 42 3.47 -10.71 -18.57
CA GLY A 42 4.08 -9.52 -19.18
C GLY A 42 3.44 -9.11 -20.50
N ASP A 43 3.05 -10.08 -21.34
CA ASP A 43 2.41 -9.81 -22.63
C ASP A 43 1.00 -9.24 -22.51
N ASP A 44 0.26 -9.60 -21.46
CA ASP A 44 -1.15 -9.23 -21.27
C ASP A 44 -1.34 -7.94 -20.44
N ILE A 45 -0.31 -7.51 -19.71
CA ILE A 45 -0.40 -6.34 -18.83
C ILE A 45 -0.49 -5.06 -19.66
N PRO A 46 -1.50 -4.19 -19.43
CA PRO A 46 -1.58 -2.90 -20.11
C PRO A 46 -0.42 -2.00 -19.72
N VAL A 47 0.24 -1.41 -20.71
CA VAL A 47 1.35 -0.46 -20.50
C VAL A 47 0.89 0.94 -20.91
N VAL A 48 0.79 1.83 -19.92
CA VAL A 48 0.39 3.22 -20.15
C VAL A 48 1.61 4.14 -20.05
N ARG A 49 1.77 5.02 -21.04
CA ARG A 49 2.86 6.00 -21.12
C ARG A 49 2.41 7.31 -20.50
N VAL A 50 3.16 7.82 -19.53
CA VAL A 50 2.78 9.02 -18.79
C VAL A 50 3.96 9.98 -18.63
N ALA A 51 3.64 11.23 -18.32
CA ALA A 51 4.58 12.22 -17.80
C ALA A 51 3.92 12.91 -16.60
N ALA A 52 4.20 12.41 -15.41
CA ALA A 52 3.50 12.84 -14.20
C ALA A 52 3.79 14.29 -13.82
N PHE A 53 4.99 14.80 -14.09
CA PHE A 53 5.35 16.16 -13.73
C PHE A 53 4.64 17.22 -14.59
N PRO A 54 4.63 17.15 -15.92
CA PRO A 54 3.80 18.05 -16.74
C PRO A 54 2.29 17.91 -16.43
N ALA A 55 1.79 16.69 -16.19
CA ALA A 55 0.39 16.51 -15.80
C ALA A 55 0.05 17.27 -14.50
N LEU A 56 0.94 17.22 -13.50
CA LEU A 56 0.78 17.97 -12.23
C LEU A 56 0.79 19.49 -12.46
N GLN A 57 1.48 19.97 -13.50
CA GLN A 57 1.50 21.39 -13.89
C GLN A 57 0.30 21.81 -14.72
N GLY A 58 -0.61 20.91 -15.06
CA GLY A 58 -1.84 21.21 -15.78
C GLY A 58 -1.77 20.97 -17.29
N ASP A 59 -0.78 20.25 -17.79
CA ASP A 59 -0.74 19.83 -19.19
C ASP A 59 -1.89 18.87 -19.48
N GLU A 60 -2.77 19.23 -20.41
CA GLU A 60 -3.99 18.48 -20.72
C GLU A 60 -3.69 17.11 -21.35
N LYS A 61 -2.69 17.01 -22.21
CA LYS A 61 -2.30 15.73 -22.84
C LYS A 61 -1.84 14.72 -21.78
N TRP A 62 -0.94 15.16 -20.92
CA TRP A 62 -0.41 14.29 -19.88
C TRP A 62 -1.41 14.07 -18.74
N GLY A 63 -2.30 15.02 -18.48
CA GLY A 63 -3.44 14.83 -17.60
C GLY A 63 -4.37 13.71 -18.10
N ALA A 64 -4.66 13.65 -19.40
CA ALA A 64 -5.43 12.58 -20.00
C ALA A 64 -4.75 11.20 -19.86
N SER A 65 -3.43 11.12 -20.04
CA SER A 65 -2.69 9.86 -19.86
C SER A 65 -2.69 9.35 -18.41
N ILE A 66 -2.75 10.23 -17.43
CA ILE A 66 -2.95 9.82 -16.02
C ILE A 66 -4.34 9.23 -15.81
N MET A 67 -5.38 9.78 -16.45
CA MET A 67 -6.72 9.19 -16.38
C MET A 67 -6.78 7.83 -17.08
N GLU A 68 -6.13 7.67 -18.22
CA GLU A 68 -5.98 6.36 -18.88
C GLU A 68 -5.29 5.33 -17.97
N LEU A 69 -4.25 5.74 -17.24
CA LEU A 69 -3.62 4.88 -16.24
C LEU A 69 -4.59 4.47 -15.13
N MET A 70 -5.42 5.41 -14.64
CA MET A 70 -6.42 5.09 -13.62
C MET A 70 -7.48 4.12 -14.14
N ASP A 71 -7.96 4.31 -15.38
CA ASP A 71 -8.90 3.40 -16.03
C ASP A 71 -8.30 2.00 -16.21
N ALA A 72 -7.01 1.92 -16.56
CA ALA A 72 -6.29 0.65 -16.64
C ALA A 72 -6.17 -0.04 -15.27
N VAL A 73 -5.89 0.71 -14.20
CA VAL A 73 -5.86 0.18 -12.82
C VAL A 73 -7.23 -0.37 -12.44
N ASP A 74 -8.29 0.40 -12.66
CA ASP A 74 -9.66 0.00 -12.27
C ASP A 74 -10.17 -1.22 -13.04
N SER A 75 -9.76 -1.38 -14.29
CA SER A 75 -10.22 -2.48 -15.15
C SER A 75 -9.38 -3.75 -15.07
N TYR A 76 -8.07 -3.61 -14.86
CA TYR A 76 -7.13 -4.73 -14.90
C TYR A 76 -6.82 -5.33 -13.54
N ILE A 77 -6.69 -4.49 -12.48
CA ILE A 77 -6.32 -4.98 -11.15
C ILE A 77 -7.57 -5.50 -10.43
N PRO A 78 -7.63 -6.82 -10.11
CA PRO A 78 -8.77 -7.36 -9.39
C PRO A 78 -8.83 -6.82 -7.96
N THR A 79 -10.04 -6.58 -7.46
CA THR A 79 -10.25 -6.26 -6.05
C THR A 79 -9.83 -7.46 -5.20
N PRO A 80 -8.87 -7.32 -4.27
CA PRO A 80 -8.42 -8.44 -3.46
C PRO A 80 -9.52 -8.94 -2.53
N GLU A 81 -9.64 -10.26 -2.39
CA GLU A 81 -10.49 -10.86 -1.37
C GLU A 81 -9.90 -10.61 0.01
N ARG A 82 -10.72 -10.08 0.92
CA ARG A 82 -10.33 -9.80 2.30
C ARG A 82 -10.81 -10.90 3.21
N GLU A 83 -9.89 -11.49 3.97
CA GLU A 83 -10.19 -12.59 4.89
C GLU A 83 -10.79 -12.08 6.21
N ILE A 84 -11.95 -11.44 6.15
CA ILE A 84 -12.62 -10.82 7.31
C ILE A 84 -13.24 -11.85 8.28
N ASP A 85 -13.57 -13.04 7.81
CA ASP A 85 -14.22 -14.10 8.60
C ASP A 85 -13.22 -14.93 9.44
N LYS A 86 -11.92 -14.63 9.32
CA LYS A 86 -10.88 -15.31 10.11
C LYS A 86 -10.60 -14.56 11.42
N PRO A 87 -9.99 -15.23 12.42
CA PRO A 87 -9.52 -14.55 13.63
C PRO A 87 -8.58 -13.37 13.28
N PHE A 88 -8.72 -12.29 14.04
CA PHE A 88 -7.90 -11.09 13.87
C PHE A 88 -6.41 -11.39 13.94
N LEU A 89 -5.64 -10.78 13.05
CA LEU A 89 -4.19 -10.84 13.06
C LEU A 89 -3.61 -9.58 12.41
N MET A 90 -2.72 -8.89 13.13
CA MET A 90 -2.02 -7.70 12.67
C MET A 90 -0.56 -7.71 13.13
N PRO A 91 0.42 -7.88 12.22
CA PRO A 91 1.83 -7.66 12.56
C PRO A 91 2.08 -6.20 12.95
N ILE A 92 2.88 -6.00 13.99
CA ILE A 92 3.24 -4.65 14.46
C ILE A 92 4.40 -4.11 13.62
N GLU A 93 4.15 -3.03 12.89
CA GLU A 93 5.12 -2.35 12.04
C GLU A 93 5.82 -1.20 12.78
N ASP A 94 5.08 -0.48 13.64
CA ASP A 94 5.64 0.57 14.47
C ASP A 94 4.90 0.71 15.81
N VAL A 95 5.59 1.30 16.80
CA VAL A 95 5.07 1.52 18.15
C VAL A 95 5.42 2.93 18.62
N PHE A 96 4.42 3.71 18.99
CA PHE A 96 4.62 5.05 19.53
C PHE A 96 3.64 5.37 20.66
N THR A 97 3.90 6.44 21.37
CA THR A 97 3.06 6.89 22.48
C THR A 97 2.42 8.22 22.14
N ILE A 98 1.12 8.33 22.35
CA ILE A 98 0.38 9.60 22.27
C ILE A 98 0.18 10.11 23.70
N THR A 99 0.70 11.30 23.99
CA THR A 99 0.55 11.92 25.30
C THR A 99 -0.92 12.03 25.70
N GLY A 100 -1.27 11.48 26.87
CA GLY A 100 -2.64 11.47 27.41
C GLY A 100 -3.57 10.41 26.79
N ARG A 101 -3.14 9.65 25.77
CA ARG A 101 -3.96 8.58 25.13
C ARG A 101 -3.40 7.19 25.34
N GLY A 102 -2.07 7.02 25.39
CA GLY A 102 -1.41 5.74 25.62
C GLY A 102 -0.54 5.28 24.47
N THR A 103 -0.27 3.98 24.45
CA THR A 103 0.55 3.32 23.41
C THR A 103 -0.30 3.00 22.19
N VAL A 104 0.21 3.31 21.02
CA VAL A 104 -0.37 2.99 19.72
C VAL A 104 0.57 2.05 18.99
N VAL A 105 0.01 0.98 18.45
CA VAL A 105 0.70 0.08 17.51
C VAL A 105 0.10 0.28 16.11
N THR A 106 0.94 0.30 15.10
CA THR A 106 0.48 0.39 13.71
C THR A 106 0.84 -0.87 12.96
N GLY A 107 0.02 -1.20 11.98
CA GLY A 107 0.26 -2.32 11.09
C GLY A 107 -0.90 -2.52 10.12
N ARG A 108 -0.67 -3.37 9.14
CA ARG A 108 -1.72 -3.83 8.26
C ARG A 108 -2.44 -5.02 8.89
N ILE A 109 -3.75 -4.96 8.96
CA ILE A 109 -4.55 -6.12 9.36
C ILE A 109 -4.48 -7.15 8.24
N GLU A 110 -3.87 -8.31 8.53
CA GLU A 110 -3.71 -9.38 7.55
C GLU A 110 -5.00 -10.18 7.38
N ARG A 111 -5.76 -10.37 8.47
CA ARG A 111 -7.03 -11.10 8.48
C ARG A 111 -7.88 -10.71 9.67
N GLY A 112 -9.17 -10.97 9.55
CA GLY A 112 -10.16 -10.72 10.61
C GLY A 112 -10.54 -9.25 10.73
N ILE A 113 -11.19 -8.96 11.83
CA ILE A 113 -11.69 -7.64 12.22
C ILE A 113 -11.27 -7.38 13.67
N VAL A 114 -10.89 -6.16 13.99
CA VAL A 114 -10.65 -5.68 15.36
C VAL A 114 -11.59 -4.55 15.68
N LYS A 115 -12.23 -4.58 16.86
CA LYS A 115 -13.20 -3.57 17.30
C LYS A 115 -12.74 -2.83 18.55
N ILE A 116 -13.27 -1.63 18.73
CA ILE A 116 -13.08 -0.88 19.97
C ILE A 116 -13.71 -1.68 21.13
N ASN A 117 -13.02 -1.69 22.28
CA ASN A 117 -13.31 -2.45 23.48
C ASN A 117 -13.11 -3.97 23.38
N GLU A 118 -12.56 -4.47 22.31
CA GLU A 118 -12.16 -5.86 22.18
C GLU A 118 -10.85 -6.13 22.93
N GLU A 119 -10.75 -7.30 23.57
CA GLU A 119 -9.50 -7.79 24.16
C GLU A 119 -8.68 -8.49 23.09
N ILE A 120 -7.40 -8.13 22.99
CA ILE A 120 -6.44 -8.73 22.07
C ILE A 120 -5.20 -9.19 22.83
N GLU A 121 -4.47 -10.12 22.23
CA GLU A 121 -3.18 -10.59 22.71
C GLU A 121 -2.05 -10.10 21.80
N ILE A 122 -0.91 -9.77 22.40
CA ILE A 122 0.32 -9.44 21.68
C ILE A 122 1.31 -10.55 21.94
N VAL A 123 1.77 -11.19 20.88
CA VAL A 123 2.61 -12.39 20.91
C VAL A 123 3.87 -12.23 20.06
N GLY A 124 4.83 -13.11 20.28
CA GLY A 124 6.03 -13.21 19.43
C GLY A 124 7.24 -12.45 19.97
N ILE A 125 8.42 -12.77 19.43
CA ILE A 125 9.75 -12.22 19.69
C ILE A 125 10.23 -12.43 21.13
N ARG A 126 9.50 -11.95 22.13
CA ARG A 126 9.90 -12.04 23.53
C ARG A 126 9.47 -13.38 24.12
N PRO A 127 10.37 -14.05 24.89
CA PRO A 127 9.96 -15.20 25.68
C PRO A 127 9.05 -14.75 26.82
N GLY A 128 7.95 -15.46 27.04
CA GLY A 128 7.02 -15.17 28.11
C GLY A 128 5.56 -15.31 27.69
N PRO A 129 4.62 -15.03 28.60
CA PRO A 129 3.20 -15.05 28.29
C PRO A 129 2.84 -13.90 27.34
N ALA A 130 1.75 -14.09 26.58
CA ALA A 130 1.16 -13.04 25.75
C ALA A 130 0.78 -11.82 26.60
N VAL A 131 0.98 -10.62 26.04
CA VAL A 131 0.52 -9.38 26.67
C VAL A 131 -0.95 -9.20 26.29
N LYS A 132 -1.84 -9.28 27.27
CA LYS A 132 -3.28 -9.03 27.08
C LYS A 132 -3.58 -7.56 27.24
N THR A 133 -4.34 -6.99 26.33
CA THR A 133 -4.73 -5.59 26.36
C THR A 133 -6.09 -5.38 25.69
N THR A 134 -6.69 -4.22 25.93
CA THR A 134 -7.96 -3.84 25.30
C THR A 134 -7.72 -2.74 24.28
N VAL A 135 -8.34 -2.85 23.13
CA VAL A 135 -8.35 -1.83 22.09
C VAL A 135 -9.24 -0.67 22.56
N THR A 136 -8.67 0.54 22.65
CA THR A 136 -9.42 1.75 23.05
C THR A 136 -9.69 2.69 21.89
N GLY A 137 -9.12 2.43 20.74
CA GLY A 137 -9.36 3.16 19.51
C GLY A 137 -8.72 2.52 18.32
N VAL A 138 -9.34 2.68 17.17
CA VAL A 138 -8.80 2.32 15.86
C VAL A 138 -8.78 3.59 15.03
N GLU A 139 -7.66 3.88 14.36
CA GLU A 139 -7.49 5.10 13.57
C GLU A 139 -6.86 4.77 12.22
N MET A 140 -7.39 5.36 11.16
CA MET A 140 -6.85 5.30 9.81
C MET A 140 -6.94 6.67 9.15
N PHE A 141 -5.83 7.17 8.57
CA PHE A 141 -5.76 8.50 7.93
C PHE A 141 -6.30 9.65 8.81
N ARG A 142 -5.99 9.62 10.12
CA ARG A 142 -6.46 10.60 11.13
C ARG A 142 -7.99 10.59 11.35
N LYS A 143 -8.66 9.51 10.95
CA LYS A 143 -10.09 9.30 11.24
C LYS A 143 -10.21 8.17 12.24
N LEU A 144 -11.02 8.39 13.26
CA LEU A 144 -11.41 7.35 14.22
C LEU A 144 -12.42 6.43 13.56
N LEU A 145 -12.22 5.13 13.73
CA LEU A 145 -13.07 4.07 13.23
C LEU A 145 -13.63 3.28 14.41
N ASP A 146 -14.80 2.69 14.26
CA ASP A 146 -15.37 1.77 15.24
C ASP A 146 -14.71 0.39 15.18
N GLU A 147 -14.26 0.01 13.99
CA GLU A 147 -13.55 -1.25 13.73
C GLU A 147 -12.51 -1.08 12.59
N GLY A 148 -11.54 -1.99 12.54
CA GLY A 148 -10.60 -2.16 11.42
C GLY A 148 -10.71 -3.58 10.89
N GLN A 149 -10.57 -3.75 9.56
CA GLN A 149 -10.73 -5.04 8.88
C GLN A 149 -9.52 -5.41 8.03
N ALA A 150 -9.42 -6.68 7.68
CA ALA A 150 -8.36 -7.22 6.81
C ALA A 150 -8.09 -6.34 5.59
N GLY A 151 -6.81 -6.10 5.31
CA GLY A 151 -6.31 -5.25 4.22
C GLY A 151 -6.17 -3.77 4.58
N GLU A 152 -6.61 -3.33 5.76
CA GLU A 152 -6.49 -1.94 6.20
C GLU A 152 -5.20 -1.75 7.02
N ASN A 153 -4.52 -0.63 6.78
CA ASN A 153 -3.39 -0.18 7.59
C ASN A 153 -3.91 0.78 8.66
N VAL A 154 -3.82 0.37 9.92
CA VAL A 154 -4.45 1.07 11.03
C VAL A 154 -3.49 1.35 12.18
N GLY A 155 -3.81 2.35 12.99
CA GLY A 155 -3.26 2.54 14.32
C GLY A 155 -4.25 2.03 15.36
N VAL A 156 -3.80 1.12 16.22
CA VAL A 156 -4.59 0.53 17.30
C VAL A 156 -4.10 1.08 18.64
N LEU A 157 -4.98 1.74 19.36
CA LEU A 157 -4.70 2.32 20.68
C LEU A 157 -4.94 1.28 21.76
N LEU A 158 -3.94 1.06 22.62
CA LEU A 158 -3.91 -0.01 23.62
C LEU A 158 -4.09 0.54 25.03
N ARG A 159 -4.93 -0.14 25.82
CA ARG A 159 -5.20 0.22 27.22
C ARG A 159 -4.11 -0.32 28.15
N GLY A 160 -3.49 0.56 28.93
CA GLY A 160 -2.57 0.15 30.01
C GLY A 160 -1.28 -0.51 29.56
N THR A 161 -1.03 -0.59 28.28
CA THR A 161 0.20 -1.15 27.68
C THR A 161 1.24 -0.04 27.56
N LYS A 162 2.42 -0.25 28.13
CA LYS A 162 3.52 0.70 27.97
C LYS A 162 4.26 0.45 26.66
N ARG A 163 4.92 1.50 26.15
CA ARG A 163 5.71 1.37 24.92
C ARG A 163 6.82 0.31 25.01
N GLU A 164 7.40 0.14 26.20
CA GLU A 164 8.45 -0.83 26.48
C GLU A 164 7.97 -2.29 26.50
N ASP A 165 6.65 -2.51 26.63
CA ASP A 165 6.03 -3.85 26.68
C ASP A 165 5.81 -4.42 25.25
N VAL A 166 5.90 -3.58 24.24
CA VAL A 166 5.57 -3.91 22.84
C VAL A 166 6.69 -3.46 21.92
N GLU A 167 6.96 -4.25 20.88
CA GLU A 167 7.98 -3.92 19.88
C GLU A 167 7.56 -4.32 18.48
N ARG A 168 8.18 -3.66 17.49
CA ARG A 168 8.02 -4.00 16.07
C ARG A 168 8.35 -5.46 15.81
N GLY A 169 7.52 -6.12 15.01
CA GLY A 169 7.65 -7.53 14.63
C GLY A 169 6.87 -8.48 15.53
N GLN A 170 6.32 -8.04 16.66
CA GLN A 170 5.29 -8.80 17.39
C GLN A 170 3.98 -8.77 16.60
N VAL A 171 3.02 -9.59 17.02
CA VAL A 171 1.72 -9.74 16.36
C VAL A 171 0.59 -9.51 17.36
N CYS A 172 -0.37 -8.68 16.97
CA CYS A 172 -1.67 -8.56 17.63
C CYS A 172 -2.62 -9.63 17.09
N CYS A 173 -3.30 -10.37 17.95
CA CYS A 173 -4.27 -11.40 17.59
C CYS A 173 -5.42 -11.50 18.60
#